data_e7a01b20469319e5f90cec002fcdfa8f
#
_entry.id   e7a01b20469319e5f90cec002fcdfa8f
#
_cell.length_a   1.000
_cell.length_b   1.000
_cell.length_c   1.000
_cell.angle_alpha   90.00
_cell.angle_beta   90.00
_cell.angle_gamma   90.00
#
_symmetry.space_group_name_H-M   'P 1'
#
loop_
_entity.id
_entity.type
_entity.pdbx_description
1 polymer ?
#
loop_
_entity_poly.entity_id
_entity_poly.type
_entity_poly.pdbx_seq_one_letter_code
_entity_poly.pdbx_strand_id
1 'polypeptide(L)'
;MSPKASLIIHDKEYDIHGNIVEIRLWSVPVGQERPLGFKYSLVYIVEGQRVVGYDNERGKGDHKHIDGVECDYQFVSLQQLKVDFHADVTEWKGRKYGHQG
;
A
#
# COMPACT_ATOMS: atom_id res chain seq x y z
N MET A 1 -4.85 -30.39 -1.17
CA MET A 1 -3.84 -29.41 -1.60
C MET A 1 -4.10 -28.10 -0.89
N SER A 2 -3.07 -27.52 -0.27
CA SER A 2 -3.25 -26.27 0.45
C SER A 2 -3.49 -25.13 -0.52
N PRO A 3 -4.45 -24.23 -0.22
CA PRO A 3 -4.64 -23.03 -1.02
C PRO A 3 -3.37 -22.19 -1.02
N LYS A 4 -3.07 -21.59 -2.15
CA LYS A 4 -1.89 -20.75 -2.31
C LYS A 4 -2.29 -19.33 -2.61
N ALA A 5 -1.37 -18.39 -2.35
CA ALA A 5 -1.53 -17.02 -2.77
C ALA A 5 -1.59 -16.92 -4.29
N SER A 6 -2.52 -16.14 -4.80
CA SER A 6 -2.64 -15.88 -6.23
C SER A 6 -2.50 -14.37 -6.44
N LEU A 7 -1.57 -13.98 -7.28
CA LEU A 7 -1.36 -12.57 -7.60
C LEU A 7 -2.57 -12.06 -8.41
N ILE A 8 -3.22 -11.03 -7.92
CA ILE A 8 -4.37 -10.41 -8.58
C ILE A 8 -3.93 -9.17 -9.35
N ILE A 9 -3.14 -8.29 -8.71
CA ILE A 9 -2.71 -7.03 -9.28
C ILE A 9 -1.22 -6.87 -9.02
N HIS A 10 -0.50 -6.45 -10.06
CA HIS A 10 0.85 -5.94 -9.91
C HIS A 10 1.01 -4.78 -10.88
N ASP A 11 0.89 -3.56 -10.38
CA ASP A 11 1.06 -2.34 -11.15
C ASP A 11 2.29 -1.60 -10.66
N LYS A 12 3.07 -1.11 -11.61
CA LYS A 12 4.22 -0.25 -11.30
C LYS A 12 4.19 0.90 -12.27
N GLU A 13 4.10 2.10 -11.75
CA GLU A 13 4.00 3.32 -12.56
C GLU A 13 4.97 4.37 -12.05
N TYR A 14 5.34 5.28 -12.94
CA TYR A 14 6.17 6.44 -12.61
C TYR A 14 5.31 7.69 -12.70
N ASP A 15 5.42 8.56 -11.71
CA ASP A 15 4.71 9.84 -11.75
C ASP A 15 5.53 10.90 -12.51
N ILE A 16 5.00 12.12 -12.56
CA ILE A 16 5.65 13.21 -13.29
C ILE A 16 7.00 13.61 -12.69
N HIS A 17 7.29 13.23 -11.46
CA HIS A 17 8.57 13.49 -10.80
C HIS A 17 9.56 12.34 -10.94
N GLY A 18 9.17 11.27 -11.65
CA GLY A 18 9.98 10.07 -11.77
C GLY A 18 9.93 9.14 -10.58
N ASN A 19 9.04 9.40 -9.63
CA ASN A 19 8.86 8.54 -8.46
C ASN A 19 8.00 7.34 -8.80
N ILE A 20 8.09 6.30 -8.00
CA ILE A 20 7.47 5.01 -8.30
C ILE A 20 6.26 4.78 -7.41
N VAL A 21 5.14 4.43 -8.04
CA VAL A 21 3.96 3.88 -7.37
C VAL A 21 3.91 2.41 -7.72
N GLU A 22 3.96 1.53 -6.72
CA GLU A 22 3.87 0.10 -6.97
C GLU A 22 2.80 -0.51 -6.08
N ILE A 23 1.89 -1.25 -6.72
CA ILE A 23 0.75 -1.88 -6.04
C ILE A 23 0.80 -3.36 -6.34
N ARG A 24 0.80 -4.17 -5.28
CA ARG A 24 0.69 -5.62 -5.37
C ARG A 24 -0.44 -6.10 -4.49
N LEU A 25 -1.27 -6.96 -5.04
CA LEU A 25 -2.41 -7.52 -4.34
C LEU A 25 -2.50 -9.00 -4.65
N TRP A 26 -2.61 -9.80 -3.61
CA TRP A 26 -2.78 -11.27 -3.71
C TRP A 26 -4.07 -11.68 -3.03
N SER A 27 -4.73 -12.68 -3.62
CA SER A 27 -5.75 -13.46 -2.93
C SER A 27 -5.02 -14.53 -2.11
N VAL A 28 -5.36 -14.65 -0.84
CA VAL A 28 -4.73 -15.62 0.07
C VAL A 28 -5.83 -16.35 0.84
N PRO A 29 -5.51 -17.51 1.44
CA PRO A 29 -6.51 -18.19 2.27
C PRO A 29 -7.01 -17.29 3.40
N VAL A 30 -8.32 -17.31 3.62
CA VAL A 30 -8.95 -16.62 4.74
C VAL A 30 -8.46 -17.25 6.04
N GLY A 31 -8.10 -16.44 7.03
CA GLY A 31 -7.63 -16.89 8.32
C GLY A 31 -7.59 -15.74 9.31
N GLN A 32 -7.07 -16.02 10.50
CA GLN A 32 -7.03 -15.01 11.56
C GLN A 32 -6.18 -13.78 11.17
N GLU A 33 -5.09 -14.01 10.47
CA GLU A 33 -4.19 -12.92 10.08
C GLU A 33 -4.72 -12.13 8.88
N ARG A 34 -5.53 -12.77 8.04
CA ARG A 34 -6.09 -12.15 6.85
C ARG A 34 -7.55 -12.56 6.70
N PRO A 35 -8.42 -12.03 7.56
CA PRO A 35 -9.81 -12.48 7.61
C PRO A 35 -10.59 -12.20 6.31
N LEU A 36 -10.15 -11.23 5.51
CA LEU A 36 -10.80 -10.93 4.25
C LEU A 36 -10.13 -11.60 3.05
N GLY A 37 -9.06 -12.39 3.30
CA GLY A 37 -8.45 -13.21 2.25
C GLY A 37 -7.57 -12.44 1.27
N PHE A 38 -6.97 -11.32 1.69
CA PHE A 38 -6.08 -10.52 0.84
C PHE A 38 -4.76 -10.23 1.53
N LYS A 39 -3.69 -10.30 0.74
CA LYS A 39 -2.38 -9.77 1.09
C LYS A 39 -2.11 -8.60 0.16
N TYR A 40 -1.62 -7.49 0.69
CA TYR A 40 -1.39 -6.30 -0.14
C TYR A 40 -0.09 -5.60 0.23
N SER A 41 0.45 -4.90 -0.77
CA SER A 41 1.59 -4.01 -0.60
C SER A 41 1.43 -2.86 -1.57
N LEU A 42 1.25 -1.65 -1.06
CA LEU A 42 1.13 -0.43 -1.85
C LEU A 42 2.24 0.49 -1.38
N VAL A 43 3.11 0.93 -2.29
CA VAL A 43 4.25 1.77 -1.92
C VAL A 43 4.41 2.94 -2.87
N TYR A 44 4.84 4.07 -2.32
CA TYR A 44 5.31 5.22 -3.06
C TYR A 44 6.78 5.42 -2.74
N ILE A 45 7.63 5.37 -3.75
CA ILE A 45 9.08 5.36 -3.60
C ILE A 45 9.66 6.62 -4.23
N VAL A 46 10.42 7.37 -3.44
CA VAL A 46 11.07 8.61 -3.86
C VAL A 46 12.56 8.48 -3.58
N GLU A 47 13.37 8.62 -4.63
CA GLU A 47 14.82 8.52 -4.51
C GLU A 47 15.27 7.24 -3.81
N GLY A 48 14.63 6.12 -4.16
CA GLY A 48 14.97 4.82 -3.60
C GLY A 48 14.43 4.55 -2.21
N GLN A 49 13.67 5.47 -1.63
CA GLN A 49 13.12 5.30 -0.29
C GLN A 49 11.60 5.21 -0.32
N ARG A 50 11.05 4.29 0.47
CA ARG A 50 9.60 4.19 0.64
C ARG A 50 9.14 5.31 1.56
N VAL A 51 8.44 6.29 1.00
CA VAL A 51 7.92 7.42 1.78
C VAL A 51 6.47 7.22 2.20
N VAL A 52 5.70 6.40 1.46
CA VAL A 52 4.36 5.95 1.85
C VAL A 52 4.30 4.47 1.59
N GLY A 53 3.83 3.69 2.54
CA GLY A 53 3.69 2.26 2.39
C GLY A 53 2.51 1.72 3.19
N TYR A 54 1.76 0.82 2.56
CA TYR A 54 0.64 0.11 3.19
C TYR A 54 0.85 -1.36 2.96
N ASP A 55 0.78 -2.16 4.02
CA ASP A 55 0.83 -3.61 3.88
C ASP A 55 0.20 -4.30 5.08
N ASN A 56 -0.03 -5.61 4.93
CA ASN A 56 -0.53 -6.46 5.99
C ASN A 56 0.38 -7.67 6.18
N GLU A 57 1.64 -7.40 6.41
CA GLU A 57 2.62 -8.44 6.59
C GLU A 57 2.21 -9.44 7.66
N ARG A 58 2.50 -10.71 7.40
CA ARG A 58 2.17 -11.81 8.30
C ARG A 58 2.75 -11.56 9.69
N GLY A 59 1.92 -11.75 10.72
CA GLY A 59 2.29 -11.57 12.10
C GLY A 59 2.17 -10.15 12.63
N LYS A 60 2.02 -9.16 11.74
CA LYS A 60 1.88 -7.76 12.13
C LYS A 60 0.48 -7.19 11.85
N GLY A 61 -0.27 -7.83 10.95
CA GLY A 61 -1.56 -7.31 10.52
C GLY A 61 -1.44 -6.07 9.66
N ASP A 62 -2.53 -5.32 9.58
CA ASP A 62 -2.59 -4.12 8.77
C ASP A 62 -1.78 -2.98 9.40
N HIS A 63 -0.98 -2.31 8.58
CA HIS A 63 -0.27 -1.13 9.04
C HIS A 63 0.15 -0.28 7.85
N LYS A 64 0.51 0.97 8.14
CA LYS A 64 1.06 1.86 7.12
C LYS A 64 2.29 2.58 7.68
N HIS A 65 3.14 3.02 6.76
CA HIS A 65 4.34 3.80 7.07
C HIS A 65 4.29 5.11 6.30
N ILE A 66 4.54 6.21 6.99
CA ILE A 66 4.67 7.54 6.37
C ILE A 66 5.99 8.11 6.85
N ASP A 67 6.91 8.35 5.91
CA ASP A 67 8.27 8.86 6.20
C ASP A 67 8.99 8.03 7.26
N GLY A 68 8.83 6.70 7.21
CA GLY A 68 9.47 5.78 8.12
C GLY A 68 8.75 5.60 9.46
N VAL A 69 7.67 6.32 9.69
CA VAL A 69 6.88 6.18 10.93
C VAL A 69 5.74 5.18 10.70
N GLU A 70 5.72 4.13 11.52
CA GLU A 70 4.66 3.14 11.46
C GLU A 70 3.41 3.67 12.13
N CYS A 71 2.27 3.53 11.46
CA CYS A 71 0.97 3.94 11.95
C CYS A 71 0.00 2.77 11.86
N ASP A 72 -0.94 2.70 12.78
CA ASP A 72 -2.00 1.72 12.72
C ASP A 72 -2.88 1.95 11.50
N TYR A 73 -3.32 0.87 10.88
CA TYR A 73 -4.25 0.92 9.77
C TYR A 73 -5.21 -0.25 9.90
N GLN A 74 -6.45 -0.04 9.51
CA GLN A 74 -7.46 -1.09 9.50
C GLN A 74 -7.98 -1.29 8.08
N PHE A 75 -7.71 -2.45 7.50
CA PHE A 75 -8.23 -2.80 6.18
C PHE A 75 -9.73 -3.02 6.26
N VAL A 76 -10.47 -2.31 5.43
CA VAL A 76 -11.93 -2.41 5.35
C VAL A 76 -12.34 -3.04 4.03
N SER A 77 -11.78 -2.54 2.93
CA SER A 77 -12.06 -3.02 1.59
C SER A 77 -10.93 -2.62 0.66
N LEU A 78 -10.86 -3.28 -0.50
CA LEU A 78 -9.86 -2.94 -1.52
C LEU A 78 -10.07 -1.51 -2.02
N GLN A 79 -11.32 -1.10 -2.18
CA GLN A 79 -11.62 0.25 -2.64
C GLN A 79 -11.14 1.29 -1.63
N GLN A 80 -11.42 1.09 -0.35
CA GLN A 80 -11.00 2.02 0.68
C GLN A 80 -9.48 2.06 0.82
N LEU A 81 -8.82 0.91 0.71
CA LEU A 81 -7.37 0.83 0.73
C LEU A 81 -6.75 1.72 -0.35
N LYS A 82 -7.27 1.66 -1.57
CA LYS A 82 -6.77 2.47 -2.69
C LYS A 82 -7.00 3.96 -2.44
N VAL A 83 -8.16 4.33 -1.91
CA VAL A 83 -8.48 5.71 -1.57
C VAL A 83 -7.53 6.24 -0.50
N ASP A 84 -7.31 5.47 0.55
CA ASP A 84 -6.46 5.88 1.67
C ASP A 84 -5.01 6.04 1.22
N PHE A 85 -4.49 5.08 0.46
CA PHE A 85 -3.14 5.15 -0.07
C PHE A 85 -2.98 6.37 -0.98
N HIS A 86 -3.90 6.58 -1.89
CA HIS A 86 -3.85 7.70 -2.81
C HIS A 86 -3.88 9.05 -2.06
N ALA A 87 -4.70 9.16 -1.02
CA ALA A 87 -4.79 10.37 -0.21
C ALA A 87 -3.45 10.68 0.47
N ASP A 88 -2.80 9.66 1.04
CA ASP A 88 -1.50 9.84 1.70
C ASP A 88 -0.41 10.22 0.70
N VAL A 89 -0.40 9.61 -0.48
CA VAL A 89 0.55 9.96 -1.54
C VAL A 89 0.35 11.41 -1.98
N THR A 90 -0.90 11.81 -2.19
CA THR A 90 -1.24 13.17 -2.60
C THR A 90 -0.80 14.19 -1.54
N GLU A 91 -1.04 13.89 -0.28
CA GLU A 91 -0.61 14.76 0.81
C GLU A 91 0.92 14.85 0.88
N TRP A 92 1.61 13.72 0.75
CA TRP A 92 3.07 13.71 0.75
C TRP A 92 3.63 14.56 -0.39
N LYS A 93 3.09 14.41 -1.60
CA LYS A 93 3.48 15.23 -2.75
C LYS A 93 3.25 16.72 -2.50
N GLY A 94 2.12 17.05 -1.88
CA GLY A 94 1.81 18.45 -1.55
C GLY A 94 2.85 19.06 -0.63
N ARG A 95 3.29 18.32 0.38
CA ARG A 95 4.33 18.79 1.30
C ARG A 95 5.68 18.92 0.62
N LYS A 96 6.02 17.99 -0.28
CA LYS A 96 7.32 17.94 -0.95
C LYS A 96 7.41 18.92 -2.11
N TYR A 97 6.38 18.94 -2.96
CA TYR A 97 6.41 19.67 -4.25
C TYR A 97 5.49 20.87 -4.28
N GLY A 98 4.71 21.08 -3.23
CA GLY A 98 3.67 22.09 -3.18
C GLY A 98 2.39 21.60 -3.83
N HIS A 99 1.29 22.30 -3.52
CA HIS A 99 0.00 21.99 -4.12
C HIS A 99 -0.12 22.78 -5.42
N GLN A 100 -0.19 22.08 -6.52
CA GLN A 100 -0.49 22.66 -7.81
C GLN A 100 -2.00 22.81 -7.89
N GLY A 101 -2.46 24.04 -7.80
CA GLY A 101 -3.88 24.35 -7.83
C GLY A 101 -4.58 23.88 -9.08
#